data_5ae1e5aabce74d71fa3a13c72fb4c8f7
#
_entry.id   5ae1e5aabce74d71fa3a13c72fb4c8f7
#
_cell.length_a   1.000
_cell.length_b   1.000
_cell.length_c   1.000
_cell.angle_alpha   90.00
_cell.angle_beta   90.00
_cell.angle_gamma   90.00
#
_symmetry.space_group_name_H-M   'P 1'
#
loop_
_entity.id
_entity.type
_entity.pdbx_description
1 polymer ?
#
loop_
_entity_poly.entity_id
_entity_poly.type
_entity_poly.pdbx_seq_one_letter_code
_entity_poly.pdbx_strand_id
1 'polypeptide(L)'
;MKKLATLILLITIAAVAAAPAPQKDWPAQLKFMAGPPGGNWFALGSAMADMWSKNTISVTSSTGGGVSNIINANGHKGDFGFSVTSLLGAAIKGEQDFMGRPAKNAAILANLYTQYTYFIMRKDFAEKNKITKLGDIFKKKIPVKMATLKPGTSSEFVVKSLFVKGYGVTYNDIKKMGGSMEFASYEGGADLIADGHIDLFIFSVGRVASIVMNIESKADIVCLPVDDGALKALSDAYGTVAFTIEPGIYKSVKKPVKTVGDYTCIVVRDDIPDSLAYDLCKALWENKGSLAKAVKDIDELTPQIAVPDGVPTQAGALKYWKELQAKTKK
;
A
#
# COMPACT_ATOMS: atom_id res chain seq x y z
N MET A 1 71.45 -19.40 20.38
CA MET A 1 70.12 -19.87 20.79
C MET A 1 69.10 -19.00 20.06
N LYS A 2 68.55 -19.47 18.92
CA LYS A 2 67.55 -18.73 18.09
C LYS A 2 66.15 -19.20 18.51
N LYS A 3 65.32 -18.29 19.06
CA LYS A 3 63.96 -18.58 19.39
C LYS A 3 63.11 -18.41 18.11
N LEU A 4 62.52 -19.51 17.64
CA LEU A 4 61.55 -19.56 16.52
C LEU A 4 60.18 -19.20 17.11
N ALA A 5 59.64 -18.07 16.73
CA ALA A 5 58.24 -17.67 17.07
C ALA A 5 57.30 -18.18 15.99
N THR A 6 56.50 -19.19 16.31
CA THR A 6 55.49 -19.73 15.41
C THR A 6 54.22 -18.83 15.50
N LEU A 7 53.94 -18.10 14.43
CA LEU A 7 52.74 -17.28 14.27
C LEU A 7 51.55 -18.20 13.84
N ILE A 8 50.62 -18.48 14.74
CA ILE A 8 49.41 -19.23 14.42
C ILE A 8 48.39 -18.22 13.83
N LEU A 9 48.19 -18.32 12.51
CA LEU A 9 47.15 -17.54 11.80
C LEU A 9 45.76 -18.21 12.01
N LEU A 10 44.95 -17.65 12.91
CA LEU A 10 43.54 -18.06 13.03
C LEU A 10 42.75 -17.55 11.84
N ILE A 11 42.46 -18.41 10.87
CA ILE A 11 41.50 -18.13 9.78
C ILE A 11 40.10 -18.34 10.36
N THR A 12 39.42 -17.24 10.71
CA THR A 12 37.99 -17.26 11.00
C THR A 12 37.24 -17.40 9.68
N ILE A 13 36.78 -18.61 9.36
CA ILE A 13 35.82 -18.86 8.26
C ILE A 13 34.47 -18.32 8.72
N ALA A 14 34.12 -17.13 8.23
CA ALA A 14 32.76 -16.65 8.33
C ALA A 14 31.86 -17.58 7.48
N ALA A 15 31.04 -18.40 8.14
CA ALA A 15 30.05 -19.20 7.46
C ALA A 15 29.03 -18.23 6.82
N VAL A 16 29.18 -18.00 5.52
CA VAL A 16 28.12 -17.38 4.72
C VAL A 16 26.97 -18.38 4.73
N ALA A 17 25.89 -18.09 5.45
CA ALA A 17 24.67 -18.88 5.39
C ALA A 17 24.20 -18.84 3.93
N ALA A 18 24.40 -19.93 3.20
CA ALA A 18 23.87 -20.11 1.87
C ALA A 18 22.34 -20.10 1.97
N ALA A 19 21.67 -19.37 1.05
CA ALA A 19 20.22 -19.47 0.91
C ALA A 19 19.84 -20.96 0.73
N PRO A 20 18.70 -21.40 1.29
CA PRO A 20 18.27 -22.79 1.15
C PRO A 20 18.16 -23.12 -0.34
N ALA A 21 18.64 -24.32 -0.75
CA ALA A 21 18.56 -24.77 -2.13
C ALA A 21 17.09 -24.82 -2.57
N PRO A 22 16.74 -24.30 -3.77
CA PRO A 22 15.38 -24.31 -4.27
C PRO A 22 14.82 -25.74 -4.26
N GLN A 23 13.59 -25.89 -3.77
CA GLN A 23 12.89 -27.16 -3.85
C GLN A 23 12.59 -27.47 -5.33
N LYS A 24 12.46 -28.75 -5.69
CA LYS A 24 12.37 -29.20 -7.09
C LYS A 24 11.19 -28.62 -7.88
N ASP A 25 10.13 -28.19 -7.18
CA ASP A 25 8.90 -27.62 -7.74
C ASP A 25 8.86 -26.07 -7.74
N TRP A 26 9.92 -25.43 -7.24
CA TRP A 26 9.98 -23.96 -7.19
C TRP A 26 10.39 -23.38 -8.55
N PRO A 27 9.82 -22.21 -8.95
CA PRO A 27 10.32 -21.48 -10.12
C PRO A 27 11.75 -20.99 -9.88
N ALA A 28 12.50 -20.75 -10.96
CA ALA A 28 13.86 -20.24 -10.83
C ALA A 28 13.93 -18.82 -10.27
N GLN A 29 12.88 -18.02 -10.49
CA GLN A 29 12.81 -16.61 -10.12
C GLN A 29 11.35 -16.19 -9.99
N LEU A 30 11.11 -15.16 -9.15
CA LEU A 30 9.81 -14.47 -9.01
C LEU A 30 9.93 -12.99 -9.36
N LYS A 31 8.82 -12.41 -9.85
CA LYS A 31 8.66 -11.00 -10.11
C LYS A 31 7.70 -10.37 -9.09
N PHE A 32 8.21 -9.45 -8.27
CA PHE A 32 7.42 -8.67 -7.34
C PHE A 32 7.00 -7.34 -7.97
N MET A 33 5.72 -7.06 -7.99
CA MET A 33 5.13 -5.83 -8.48
C MET A 33 4.89 -4.88 -7.31
N ALA A 34 5.76 -3.88 -7.15
CA ALA A 34 5.71 -2.93 -6.05
C ALA A 34 4.60 -1.86 -6.25
N GLY A 35 4.95 -0.59 -6.15
CA GLY A 35 4.07 0.54 -6.34
C GLY A 35 4.70 1.60 -7.24
N PRO A 36 4.00 2.74 -7.43
CA PRO A 36 4.57 3.88 -8.13
C PRO A 36 5.79 4.45 -7.38
N PRO A 37 6.80 4.99 -8.10
CA PRO A 37 7.89 5.73 -7.48
C PRO A 37 7.39 6.88 -6.60
N GLY A 38 8.12 7.17 -5.52
CA GLY A 38 7.77 8.20 -4.52
C GLY A 38 6.83 7.71 -3.41
N GLY A 39 6.22 6.53 -3.53
CA GLY A 39 5.39 5.92 -2.49
C GLY A 39 6.14 4.87 -1.65
N ASN A 40 5.61 4.59 -0.45
CA ASN A 40 6.17 3.59 0.47
C ASN A 40 6.31 2.19 -0.19
N TRP A 41 5.37 1.80 -1.04
CA TRP A 41 5.41 0.51 -1.74
C TRP A 41 6.63 0.35 -2.65
N PHE A 42 7.08 1.44 -3.29
CA PHE A 42 8.26 1.38 -4.16
C PHE A 42 9.53 1.06 -3.37
N ALA A 43 9.76 1.77 -2.26
CA ALA A 43 10.90 1.55 -1.39
C ALA A 43 10.86 0.18 -0.70
N LEU A 44 9.69 -0.17 -0.11
CA LEU A 44 9.52 -1.45 0.57
C LEU A 44 9.63 -2.64 -0.38
N GLY A 45 9.09 -2.54 -1.60
CA GLY A 45 9.15 -3.60 -2.59
C GLY A 45 10.56 -3.94 -3.03
N SER A 46 11.44 -2.94 -3.19
CA SER A 46 12.85 -3.16 -3.45
C SER A 46 13.55 -3.86 -2.29
N ALA A 47 13.31 -3.39 -1.05
CA ALA A 47 13.88 -4.01 0.14
C ALA A 47 13.40 -5.46 0.36
N MET A 48 12.12 -5.73 0.08
CA MET A 48 11.55 -7.09 0.15
C MET A 48 12.14 -8.02 -0.92
N ALA A 49 12.29 -7.56 -2.15
CA ALA A 49 12.89 -8.35 -3.21
C ALA A 49 14.33 -8.76 -2.86
N ASP A 50 15.12 -7.82 -2.34
CA ASP A 50 16.49 -8.09 -1.86
C ASP A 50 16.48 -9.08 -0.68
N MET A 51 15.55 -8.91 0.25
CA MET A 51 15.41 -9.80 1.41
C MET A 51 15.05 -11.22 0.98
N TRP A 52 14.05 -11.40 0.11
CA TRP A 52 13.68 -12.74 -0.38
C TRP A 52 14.78 -13.37 -1.22
N SER A 53 15.47 -12.59 -2.07
CA SER A 53 16.59 -13.09 -2.86
C SER A 53 17.73 -13.66 -2.00
N LYS A 54 17.93 -13.15 -0.79
CA LYS A 54 18.92 -13.64 0.17
C LYS A 54 18.46 -14.84 0.98
N ASN A 55 17.15 -14.98 1.22
CA ASN A 55 16.63 -15.94 2.20
C ASN A 55 15.77 -17.06 1.59
N THR A 56 15.29 -16.93 0.36
CA THR A 56 14.41 -17.92 -0.27
C THR A 56 14.80 -18.19 -1.72
N ILE A 57 14.34 -17.37 -2.65
CA ILE A 57 14.47 -17.52 -4.10
C ILE A 57 14.76 -16.15 -4.72
N SER A 58 15.41 -16.12 -5.88
CA SER A 58 15.64 -14.87 -6.62
C SER A 58 14.33 -14.12 -6.88
N VAL A 59 14.26 -12.86 -6.47
CA VAL A 59 13.10 -11.98 -6.66
C VAL A 59 13.55 -10.68 -7.29
N THR A 60 12.89 -10.27 -8.39
CA THR A 60 13.08 -8.95 -8.99
C THR A 60 11.91 -8.05 -8.63
N SER A 61 12.20 -6.78 -8.30
CA SER A 61 11.16 -5.75 -8.07
C SER A 61 10.89 -4.95 -9.33
N SER A 62 9.63 -4.61 -9.57
CA SER A 62 9.19 -3.70 -10.65
C SER A 62 8.17 -2.71 -10.13
N THR A 63 7.94 -1.62 -10.86
CA THR A 63 6.82 -0.71 -10.59
C THR A 63 5.49 -1.44 -10.75
N GLY A 64 4.44 -0.93 -10.08
CA GLY A 64 3.10 -1.50 -10.15
C GLY A 64 2.05 -0.56 -9.57
N GLY A 65 0.88 -1.10 -9.30
CA GLY A 65 -0.24 -0.40 -8.65
C GLY A 65 -1.28 -1.41 -8.21
N GLY A 66 -2.07 -1.09 -7.18
CA GLY A 66 -2.95 -2.07 -6.52
C GLY A 66 -3.86 -2.85 -7.47
N VAL A 67 -4.54 -2.17 -8.38
CA VAL A 67 -5.43 -2.79 -9.39
C VAL A 67 -4.61 -3.60 -10.40
N SER A 68 -3.57 -3.00 -10.97
CA SER A 68 -2.75 -3.65 -12.00
C SER A 68 -2.02 -4.88 -11.46
N ASN A 69 -1.60 -4.86 -10.20
CA ASN A 69 -0.93 -5.99 -9.57
C ASN A 69 -1.88 -7.18 -9.39
N ILE A 70 -3.14 -6.95 -8.98
CA ILE A 70 -4.15 -8.01 -8.92
C ILE A 70 -4.42 -8.57 -10.32
N ILE A 71 -4.62 -7.71 -11.33
CA ILE A 71 -4.88 -8.15 -12.71
C ILE A 71 -3.71 -9.00 -13.23
N ASN A 72 -2.47 -8.59 -12.97
CA ASN A 72 -1.29 -9.30 -13.42
C ASN A 72 -1.07 -10.62 -12.67
N ALA A 73 -1.30 -10.67 -11.35
CA ALA A 73 -1.24 -11.92 -10.58
C ALA A 73 -2.33 -12.89 -11.06
N ASN A 74 -3.58 -12.43 -11.15
CA ASN A 74 -4.70 -13.24 -11.64
C ASN A 74 -4.50 -13.77 -13.08
N GLY A 75 -3.81 -13.02 -13.92
CA GLY A 75 -3.50 -13.38 -15.32
C GLY A 75 -2.14 -14.06 -15.49
N HIS A 76 -1.44 -14.42 -14.42
CA HIS A 76 -0.11 -15.04 -14.41
C HIS A 76 0.96 -14.25 -15.21
N LYS A 77 0.82 -12.90 -15.24
CA LYS A 77 1.77 -11.95 -15.87
C LYS A 77 2.78 -11.37 -14.88
N GLY A 78 2.58 -11.61 -13.61
CA GLY A 78 3.45 -11.31 -12.50
C GLY A 78 3.14 -12.28 -11.37
N ASP A 79 4.08 -12.49 -10.47
CA ASP A 79 3.92 -13.57 -9.49
C ASP A 79 3.22 -13.10 -8.22
N PHE A 80 3.64 -11.95 -7.70
CA PHE A 80 3.05 -11.34 -6.51
C PHE A 80 3.35 -9.84 -6.46
N GLY A 81 2.65 -9.10 -5.60
CA GLY A 81 2.85 -7.65 -5.52
C GLY A 81 1.94 -6.99 -4.49
N PHE A 82 2.13 -5.68 -4.29
CA PHE A 82 1.31 -4.93 -3.35
C PHE A 82 -0.08 -4.63 -3.87
N SER A 83 -1.05 -4.72 -2.99
CA SER A 83 -2.41 -4.23 -3.17
C SER A 83 -2.99 -3.79 -1.82
N VAL A 84 -4.29 -3.60 -1.77
CA VAL A 84 -5.05 -3.39 -0.53
C VAL A 84 -6.17 -4.42 -0.43
N THR A 85 -6.54 -4.76 0.79
CA THR A 85 -7.46 -5.87 1.07
C THR A 85 -8.84 -5.64 0.45
N SER A 86 -9.41 -4.43 0.57
CA SER A 86 -10.72 -4.09 -0.01
C SER A 86 -10.74 -4.21 -1.53
N LEU A 87 -9.63 -3.87 -2.18
CA LEU A 87 -9.50 -3.95 -3.63
C LEU A 87 -9.47 -5.41 -4.13
N LEU A 88 -8.80 -6.31 -3.40
CA LEU A 88 -8.89 -7.74 -3.70
C LEU A 88 -10.32 -8.26 -3.50
N GLY A 89 -11.01 -7.81 -2.45
CA GLY A 89 -12.43 -8.12 -2.23
C GLY A 89 -13.33 -7.69 -3.41
N ALA A 90 -13.12 -6.50 -3.95
CA ALA A 90 -13.82 -6.03 -5.15
C ALA A 90 -13.43 -6.84 -6.40
N ALA A 91 -12.14 -7.20 -6.52
CA ALA A 91 -11.62 -7.98 -7.64
C ALA A 91 -12.23 -9.38 -7.72
N ILE A 92 -12.38 -10.07 -6.61
CA ILE A 92 -12.98 -11.41 -6.53
C ILE A 92 -14.43 -11.39 -7.00
N LYS A 93 -15.16 -10.29 -6.75
CA LYS A 93 -16.52 -10.07 -7.21
C LYS A 93 -16.61 -9.60 -8.66
N GLY A 94 -15.50 -9.21 -9.26
CA GLY A 94 -15.45 -8.62 -10.61
C GLY A 94 -16.01 -7.21 -10.67
N GLU A 95 -16.03 -6.48 -9.56
CA GLU A 95 -16.56 -5.13 -9.45
C GLU A 95 -15.56 -4.05 -9.90
N GLN A 96 -16.06 -2.83 -10.14
CA GLN A 96 -15.26 -1.64 -10.49
C GLN A 96 -14.31 -1.86 -11.68
N ASP A 97 -13.02 -1.69 -11.48
CA ASP A 97 -11.99 -1.79 -12.51
C ASP A 97 -11.85 -3.19 -13.10
N PHE A 98 -12.47 -4.20 -12.48
CA PHE A 98 -12.46 -5.59 -12.97
C PHE A 98 -13.58 -5.89 -13.96
N MET A 99 -14.53 -4.96 -14.18
CA MET A 99 -15.51 -4.96 -15.28
C MET A 99 -16.22 -6.31 -15.50
N GLY A 100 -16.74 -6.92 -14.43
CA GLY A 100 -17.44 -8.21 -14.49
C GLY A 100 -16.51 -9.42 -14.66
N ARG A 101 -15.20 -9.25 -14.52
CA ARG A 101 -14.20 -10.33 -14.63
C ARG A 101 -13.61 -10.64 -13.24
N PRO A 102 -14.17 -11.59 -12.49
CA PRO A 102 -13.66 -11.94 -11.16
C PRO A 102 -12.20 -12.42 -11.20
N ALA A 103 -11.40 -11.93 -10.25
CA ALA A 103 -10.05 -12.40 -10.03
C ALA A 103 -10.09 -13.72 -9.22
N LYS A 104 -10.12 -14.85 -9.90
CA LYS A 104 -10.24 -16.17 -9.27
C LYS A 104 -8.89 -16.81 -8.93
N ASN A 105 -7.82 -16.34 -9.57
CA ASN A 105 -6.47 -16.91 -9.47
C ASN A 105 -5.52 -15.99 -8.68
N ALA A 106 -6.07 -15.19 -7.76
CA ALA A 106 -5.29 -14.33 -6.89
C ALA A 106 -5.72 -14.52 -5.42
N ALA A 107 -4.74 -14.57 -4.53
CA ALA A 107 -4.93 -14.72 -3.09
C ALA A 107 -4.02 -13.77 -2.32
N ILE A 108 -4.19 -13.66 -1.01
CA ILE A 108 -3.30 -12.92 -0.12
C ILE A 108 -2.14 -13.81 0.35
N LEU A 109 -0.92 -13.29 0.29
CA LEU A 109 0.24 -13.85 0.97
C LEU A 109 0.31 -13.36 2.42
N ALA A 110 0.10 -12.05 2.63
CA ALA A 110 0.00 -11.42 3.93
C ALA A 110 -0.65 -10.04 3.85
N ASN A 111 -1.44 -9.66 4.86
CA ASN A 111 -1.66 -8.27 5.22
C ASN A 111 -0.43 -7.76 5.98
N LEU A 112 -0.07 -6.48 5.80
CA LEU A 112 1.16 -5.91 6.31
C LEU A 112 0.93 -4.79 7.32
N TYR A 113 0.30 -3.70 6.90
CA TYR A 113 0.13 -2.49 7.68
C TYR A 113 -1.03 -1.63 7.16
N THR A 114 -1.42 -0.65 7.95
CA THR A 114 -2.50 0.27 7.63
C THR A 114 -2.12 1.23 6.50
N GLN A 115 -3.07 1.49 5.61
CA GLN A 115 -2.96 2.49 4.55
C GLN A 115 -4.03 3.56 4.74
N TYR A 116 -3.62 4.82 4.67
CA TYR A 116 -4.46 5.99 4.86
C TYR A 116 -4.64 6.74 3.55
N THR A 117 -5.83 7.26 3.28
CA THR A 117 -6.07 8.15 2.14
C THR A 117 -6.02 9.60 2.62
N TYR A 118 -5.14 10.40 2.05
CA TYR A 118 -4.92 11.80 2.39
C TYR A 118 -5.65 12.70 1.40
N PHE A 119 -6.47 13.61 1.92
CA PHE A 119 -7.18 14.65 1.15
C PHE A 119 -6.52 15.99 1.47
N ILE A 120 -5.43 16.29 0.77
CA ILE A 120 -4.58 17.46 1.01
C ILE A 120 -5.06 18.62 0.17
N MET A 121 -5.57 19.67 0.82
CA MET A 121 -6.06 20.90 0.16
C MET A 121 -5.18 22.08 0.50
N ARG A 122 -5.00 22.99 -0.43
CA ARG A 122 -4.38 24.30 -0.18
C ARG A 122 -5.19 25.05 0.87
N LYS A 123 -4.50 25.57 1.87
CA LYS A 123 -5.15 26.24 3.03
C LYS A 123 -5.90 27.51 2.61
N ASP A 124 -5.30 28.35 1.77
CA ASP A 124 -5.92 29.58 1.26
C ASP A 124 -7.24 29.29 0.49
N PHE A 125 -7.25 28.21 -0.32
CA PHE A 125 -8.45 27.80 -1.05
C PHE A 125 -9.54 27.29 -0.09
N ALA A 126 -9.17 26.49 0.91
CA ALA A 126 -10.11 25.97 1.91
C ALA A 126 -10.77 27.10 2.71
N GLU A 127 -9.96 28.07 3.17
CA GLU A 127 -10.43 29.22 3.95
C GLU A 127 -11.35 30.13 3.12
N LYS A 128 -10.93 30.51 1.90
CA LYS A 128 -11.71 31.34 0.98
C LYS A 128 -13.09 30.75 0.70
N ASN A 129 -13.19 29.43 0.51
CA ASN A 129 -14.43 28.73 0.16
C ASN A 129 -15.15 28.13 1.38
N LYS A 130 -14.64 28.36 2.60
CA LYS A 130 -15.17 27.83 3.87
C LYS A 130 -15.37 26.30 3.80
N ILE A 131 -14.36 25.58 3.28
CA ILE A 131 -14.32 24.12 3.20
C ILE A 131 -13.70 23.61 4.49
N THR A 132 -14.44 22.80 5.23
CA THR A 132 -14.00 22.21 6.51
C THR A 132 -13.92 20.67 6.45
N LYS A 133 -14.56 20.07 5.45
CA LYS A 133 -14.57 18.64 5.19
C LYS A 133 -14.83 18.37 3.71
N LEU A 134 -14.54 17.16 3.27
CA LEU A 134 -14.63 16.78 1.85
C LEU A 134 -16.04 16.99 1.27
N GLY A 135 -17.08 16.66 2.02
CA GLY A 135 -18.47 16.80 1.57
C GLY A 135 -18.92 18.24 1.30
N ASP A 136 -18.24 19.24 1.89
CA ASP A 136 -18.55 20.65 1.64
C ASP A 136 -18.37 21.01 0.15
N ILE A 137 -17.38 20.41 -0.52
CA ILE A 137 -17.08 20.62 -1.93
C ILE A 137 -18.30 20.27 -2.80
N PHE A 138 -18.84 19.08 -2.57
CA PHE A 138 -19.93 18.53 -3.37
C PHE A 138 -21.26 19.19 -3.02
N LYS A 139 -21.54 19.38 -1.72
CA LYS A 139 -22.78 20.02 -1.23
C LYS A 139 -22.90 21.47 -1.74
N LYS A 140 -21.80 22.21 -1.72
CA LYS A 140 -21.79 23.63 -2.16
C LYS A 140 -21.47 23.76 -3.66
N LYS A 141 -21.20 22.67 -4.38
CA LYS A 141 -20.81 22.65 -5.80
C LYS A 141 -19.62 23.57 -6.10
N ILE A 142 -18.59 23.52 -5.23
CA ILE A 142 -17.40 24.36 -5.38
C ILE A 142 -16.56 23.83 -6.54
N PRO A 143 -16.14 24.69 -7.50
CA PRO A 143 -15.27 24.29 -8.59
C PRO A 143 -13.84 24.09 -8.08
N VAL A 144 -13.47 22.83 -7.79
CA VAL A 144 -12.15 22.45 -7.25
C VAL A 144 -11.34 21.78 -8.35
N LYS A 145 -10.10 22.22 -8.54
CA LYS A 145 -9.12 21.52 -9.37
C LYS A 145 -8.48 20.42 -8.51
N MET A 146 -8.70 19.19 -8.86
CA MET A 146 -8.26 18.03 -8.10
C MET A 146 -7.26 17.20 -8.87
N ALA A 147 -6.34 16.54 -8.17
CA ALA A 147 -5.55 15.46 -8.73
C ALA A 147 -5.56 14.23 -7.82
N THR A 148 -5.39 13.07 -8.42
CA THR A 148 -5.10 11.80 -7.75
C THR A 148 -4.06 11.01 -8.52
N LEU A 149 -3.66 9.84 -8.05
CA LEU A 149 -2.74 8.98 -8.79
C LEU A 149 -3.40 8.41 -10.05
N LYS A 150 -2.58 7.84 -10.93
CA LYS A 150 -3.05 7.29 -12.21
C LYS A 150 -4.02 6.11 -12.01
N PRO A 151 -4.96 5.89 -12.93
CA PRO A 151 -5.77 4.68 -12.98
C PRO A 151 -4.90 3.41 -12.92
N GLY A 152 -5.40 2.38 -12.25
CA GLY A 152 -4.63 1.16 -11.96
C GLY A 152 -3.92 1.16 -10.60
N THR A 153 -3.94 2.29 -9.88
CA THR A 153 -3.46 2.40 -8.49
C THR A 153 -4.60 2.18 -7.48
N SER A 154 -4.26 1.76 -6.26
CA SER A 154 -5.22 1.71 -5.16
C SER A 154 -5.74 3.10 -4.76
N SER A 155 -4.92 4.14 -4.87
CA SER A 155 -5.33 5.51 -4.60
C SER A 155 -6.48 5.97 -5.50
N GLU A 156 -6.36 5.77 -6.81
CA GLU A 156 -7.42 6.15 -7.74
C GLU A 156 -8.69 5.33 -7.52
N PHE A 157 -8.55 4.02 -7.27
CA PHE A 157 -9.69 3.16 -6.92
C PHE A 157 -10.45 3.69 -5.70
N VAL A 158 -9.75 4.02 -4.61
CA VAL A 158 -10.39 4.55 -3.38
C VAL A 158 -11.08 5.87 -3.64
N VAL A 159 -10.41 6.80 -4.34
CA VAL A 159 -10.96 8.13 -4.65
C VAL A 159 -12.22 8.03 -5.49
N LYS A 160 -12.17 7.30 -6.60
CA LYS A 160 -13.31 7.06 -7.48
C LYS A 160 -14.47 6.39 -6.73
N SER A 161 -14.15 5.37 -5.96
CA SER A 161 -15.16 4.63 -5.19
C SER A 161 -15.80 5.48 -4.10
N LEU A 162 -15.02 6.26 -3.35
CA LEU A 162 -15.52 7.18 -2.33
C LEU A 162 -16.44 8.25 -2.93
N PHE A 163 -16.03 8.85 -4.05
CA PHE A 163 -16.84 9.89 -4.70
C PHE A 163 -18.18 9.31 -5.15
N VAL A 164 -18.18 8.15 -5.79
CA VAL A 164 -19.41 7.52 -6.29
C VAL A 164 -20.29 6.97 -5.15
N LYS A 165 -19.73 6.18 -4.25
CA LYS A 165 -20.49 5.50 -3.18
C LYS A 165 -20.81 6.43 -2.01
N GLY A 166 -19.85 7.28 -1.64
CA GLY A 166 -19.98 8.16 -0.48
C GLY A 166 -20.73 9.46 -0.74
N TYR A 167 -20.57 10.01 -1.95
CA TYR A 167 -21.13 11.34 -2.29
C TYR A 167 -22.04 11.35 -3.51
N GLY A 168 -22.16 10.25 -4.26
CA GLY A 168 -22.95 10.19 -5.49
C GLY A 168 -22.38 11.03 -6.63
N VAL A 169 -21.07 11.29 -6.64
CA VAL A 169 -20.40 12.20 -7.57
C VAL A 169 -19.39 11.43 -8.41
N THR A 170 -19.42 11.61 -9.73
CA THR A 170 -18.42 11.09 -10.67
C THR A 170 -17.37 12.16 -11.00
N TYR A 171 -16.24 11.78 -11.58
CA TYR A 171 -15.27 12.74 -12.14
C TYR A 171 -15.90 13.67 -13.20
N ASN A 172 -16.89 13.19 -13.93
CA ASN A 172 -17.63 14.00 -14.90
C ASN A 172 -18.52 15.05 -14.22
N ASP A 173 -19.08 14.74 -13.07
CA ASP A 173 -19.86 15.72 -12.30
C ASP A 173 -18.98 16.81 -11.69
N ILE A 174 -17.74 16.49 -11.31
CA ILE A 174 -16.74 17.50 -10.89
C ILE A 174 -16.50 18.51 -12.05
N LYS A 175 -16.34 18.02 -13.27
CA LYS A 175 -16.19 18.88 -14.45
C LYS A 175 -17.42 19.75 -14.68
N LYS A 176 -18.64 19.21 -14.53
CA LYS A 176 -19.89 19.99 -14.65
C LYS A 176 -20.02 21.06 -13.56
N MET A 177 -19.40 20.88 -12.40
CA MET A 177 -19.32 21.90 -11.34
C MET A 177 -18.27 22.99 -11.63
N GLY A 178 -17.56 22.90 -12.77
CA GLY A 178 -16.49 23.84 -13.14
C GLY A 178 -15.12 23.48 -12.58
N GLY A 179 -14.95 22.34 -11.92
CA GLY A 179 -13.68 21.80 -11.43
C GLY A 179 -12.96 20.93 -12.48
N SER A 180 -11.88 20.30 -12.06
CA SER A 180 -11.14 19.30 -12.86
C SER A 180 -10.71 18.11 -12.02
N MET A 181 -10.45 16.97 -12.68
CA MET A 181 -9.78 15.83 -12.11
C MET A 181 -8.62 15.46 -13.03
N GLU A 182 -7.42 15.47 -12.48
CA GLU A 182 -6.17 15.15 -13.16
C GLU A 182 -5.52 13.92 -12.54
N PHE A 183 -4.57 13.31 -13.28
CA PHE A 183 -3.80 12.17 -12.80
C PHE A 183 -2.32 12.51 -12.78
N ALA A 184 -1.68 12.41 -11.61
CA ALA A 184 -0.28 12.75 -11.40
C ALA A 184 0.50 11.61 -10.75
N SER A 185 1.82 11.71 -10.72
CA SER A 185 2.66 10.96 -9.78
C SER A 185 2.60 11.61 -8.39
N TYR A 186 3.15 10.95 -7.36
CA TYR A 186 3.28 11.59 -6.04
C TYR A 186 4.03 12.91 -6.09
N GLU A 187 5.19 12.93 -6.74
CA GLU A 187 6.01 14.16 -6.90
C GLU A 187 5.33 15.20 -7.76
N GLY A 188 4.79 14.79 -8.93
CA GLY A 188 4.07 15.71 -9.81
C GLY A 188 2.84 16.32 -9.13
N GLY A 189 2.08 15.55 -8.36
CA GLY A 189 0.95 16.08 -7.58
C GLY A 189 1.40 17.03 -6.46
N ALA A 190 2.53 16.75 -5.82
CA ALA A 190 3.12 17.64 -4.83
C ALA A 190 3.57 18.97 -5.42
N ASP A 191 4.13 18.97 -6.62
CA ASP A 191 4.52 20.19 -7.33
C ASP A 191 3.27 20.97 -7.79
N LEU A 192 2.28 20.29 -8.40
CA LEU A 192 1.03 20.91 -8.82
C LEU A 192 0.30 21.64 -7.69
N ILE A 193 0.24 21.05 -6.47
CA ILE A 193 -0.43 21.71 -5.34
C ILE A 193 0.42 22.85 -4.77
N ALA A 194 1.74 22.72 -4.75
CA ALA A 194 2.66 23.76 -4.30
C ALA A 194 2.61 25.00 -5.21
N ASP A 195 2.54 24.78 -6.53
CA ASP A 195 2.49 25.85 -7.54
C ASP A 195 1.08 26.44 -7.72
N GLY A 196 0.06 25.88 -7.03
CA GLY A 196 -1.33 26.35 -7.11
C GLY A 196 -2.05 25.96 -8.42
N HIS A 197 -1.53 25.01 -9.16
CA HIS A 197 -2.18 24.48 -10.36
C HIS A 197 -3.39 23.61 -10.02
N ILE A 198 -3.36 22.92 -8.86
CA ILE A 198 -4.49 22.21 -8.28
C ILE A 198 -4.78 22.74 -6.87
N ASP A 199 -6.01 22.53 -6.41
CA ASP A 199 -6.49 22.94 -5.09
C ASP A 199 -6.50 21.78 -4.08
N LEU A 200 -6.67 20.54 -4.57
CA LEU A 200 -6.79 19.33 -3.78
C LEU A 200 -6.01 18.18 -4.42
N PHE A 201 -5.06 17.60 -3.68
CA PHE A 201 -4.35 16.38 -4.06
C PHE A 201 -4.77 15.23 -3.17
N ILE A 202 -5.14 14.09 -3.76
CA ILE A 202 -5.69 12.93 -3.05
C ILE A 202 -4.86 11.69 -3.40
N PHE A 203 -4.37 10.99 -2.37
CA PHE A 203 -3.60 9.76 -2.56
C PHE A 203 -3.63 8.90 -1.29
N SER A 204 -3.32 7.61 -1.45
CA SER A 204 -3.24 6.64 -0.34
C SER A 204 -1.80 6.18 -0.14
N VAL A 205 -1.33 6.23 1.11
CA VAL A 205 0.00 5.78 1.55
C VAL A 205 -0.08 5.24 2.97
N GLY A 206 1.02 4.69 3.50
CA GLY A 206 1.16 4.34 4.90
C GLY A 206 0.97 5.54 5.84
N ARG A 207 0.87 5.24 7.13
CA ARG A 207 0.60 6.25 8.15
C ARG A 207 1.66 7.35 8.23
N VAL A 208 2.93 7.01 8.01
CA VAL A 208 4.05 7.96 7.99
C VAL A 208 4.63 8.01 6.57
N ALA A 209 4.38 9.09 5.85
CA ALA A 209 4.73 9.23 4.45
C ALA A 209 5.53 10.51 4.18
N SER A 210 6.72 10.34 3.60
CA SER A 210 7.61 11.45 3.23
C SER A 210 6.97 12.41 2.22
N ILE A 211 6.07 11.92 1.37
CA ILE A 211 5.37 12.77 0.38
C ILE A 211 4.50 13.83 1.06
N VAL A 212 3.82 13.54 2.17
CA VAL A 212 3.03 14.52 2.92
C VAL A 212 3.96 15.58 3.51
N MET A 213 5.09 15.17 4.10
CA MET A 213 6.09 16.08 4.65
C MET A 213 6.72 16.97 3.55
N ASN A 214 6.94 16.42 2.36
CA ASN A 214 7.41 17.18 1.21
C ASN A 214 6.42 18.27 0.79
N ILE A 215 5.14 17.95 0.69
CA ILE A 215 4.08 18.93 0.36
C ILE A 215 4.04 20.04 1.43
N GLU A 216 4.05 19.68 2.72
CA GLU A 216 4.05 20.65 3.83
C GLU A 216 5.28 21.57 3.87
N SER A 217 6.39 21.16 3.26
CA SER A 217 7.59 21.97 3.17
C SER A 217 7.50 23.03 2.06
N LYS A 218 6.60 22.84 1.10
CA LYS A 218 6.45 23.69 -0.10
C LYS A 218 5.21 24.57 -0.07
N ALA A 219 4.14 24.16 0.63
CA ALA A 219 2.86 24.85 0.64
C ALA A 219 2.13 24.79 1.99
N ASP A 220 1.36 25.81 2.29
CA ASP A 220 0.41 25.80 3.41
C ASP A 220 -0.82 24.98 3.02
N ILE A 221 -1.02 23.87 3.71
CA ILE A 221 -2.06 22.89 3.43
C ILE A 221 -2.91 22.55 4.65
N VAL A 222 -4.08 22.00 4.39
CA VAL A 222 -4.96 21.35 5.37
C VAL A 222 -5.29 19.94 4.89
N CYS A 223 -5.42 19.02 5.82
CA CYS A 223 -5.92 17.69 5.56
C CYS A 223 -7.43 17.67 5.84
N LEU A 224 -8.26 17.43 4.80
CA LEU A 224 -9.71 17.44 4.93
C LEU A 224 -10.21 16.13 5.53
N PRO A 225 -11.08 16.17 6.54
CA PRO A 225 -11.78 14.99 7.01
C PRO A 225 -12.85 14.53 6.01
N VAL A 226 -13.08 13.23 5.97
CA VAL A 226 -14.17 12.59 5.22
C VAL A 226 -15.41 12.49 6.11
N ASP A 227 -16.60 12.66 5.53
CA ASP A 227 -17.87 12.57 6.24
C ASP A 227 -18.16 11.12 6.70
N ASP A 228 -18.68 10.93 7.91
CA ASP A 228 -18.95 9.61 8.49
C ASP A 228 -19.87 8.77 7.61
N GLY A 229 -20.91 9.39 7.00
CA GLY A 229 -21.81 8.71 6.07
C GLY A 229 -21.11 8.19 4.81
N ALA A 230 -20.11 8.94 4.30
CA ALA A 230 -19.33 8.53 3.14
C ALA A 230 -18.35 7.42 3.49
N LEU A 231 -17.71 7.48 4.67
CA LEU A 231 -16.86 6.40 5.19
C LEU A 231 -17.67 5.10 5.34
N LYS A 232 -18.87 5.19 5.94
CA LYS A 232 -19.74 4.04 6.10
C LYS A 232 -20.16 3.44 4.75
N ALA A 233 -20.57 4.27 3.80
CA ALA A 233 -21.01 3.80 2.48
C ALA A 233 -19.89 3.07 1.72
N LEU A 234 -18.64 3.53 1.85
CA LEU A 234 -17.49 2.87 1.24
C LEU A 234 -17.11 1.57 1.97
N SER A 235 -17.21 1.57 3.29
CA SER A 235 -17.02 0.37 4.12
C SER A 235 -18.02 -0.73 3.78
N ASP A 236 -19.30 -0.39 3.70
CA ASP A 236 -20.37 -1.33 3.34
C ASP A 236 -20.17 -1.91 1.92
N ALA A 237 -19.66 -1.10 0.98
CA ALA A 237 -19.44 -1.53 -0.39
C ALA A 237 -18.20 -2.43 -0.56
N TYR A 238 -17.09 -2.09 0.08
CA TYR A 238 -15.78 -2.69 -0.22
C TYR A 238 -14.99 -3.14 1.01
N GLY A 239 -15.51 -3.00 2.22
CA GLY A 239 -14.82 -3.42 3.44
C GLY A 239 -13.66 -2.51 3.87
N THR A 240 -13.63 -1.25 3.39
CA THR A 240 -12.67 -0.26 3.89
C THR A 240 -12.92 0.08 5.35
N VAL A 241 -11.92 0.63 6.02
CA VAL A 241 -11.97 0.99 7.45
C VAL A 241 -11.92 2.51 7.60
N ALA A 242 -12.62 3.04 8.59
CA ALA A 242 -12.45 4.43 8.98
C ALA A 242 -11.23 4.55 9.91
N PHE A 243 -10.19 5.27 9.46
CA PHE A 243 -9.01 5.59 10.27
C PHE A 243 -9.00 7.06 10.67
N THR A 244 -8.14 7.38 11.65
CA THR A 244 -7.89 8.75 12.09
C THR A 244 -6.42 9.08 11.90
N ILE A 245 -6.14 10.17 11.19
CA ILE A 245 -4.80 10.75 11.13
C ILE A 245 -4.63 11.58 12.39
N GLU A 246 -3.77 11.12 13.29
CA GLU A 246 -3.55 11.78 14.58
C GLU A 246 -2.63 12.99 14.45
N PRO A 247 -2.80 14.01 15.29
CA PRO A 247 -1.88 15.14 15.39
C PRO A 247 -0.45 14.69 15.76
N GLY A 248 0.54 15.46 15.32
CA GLY A 248 1.95 15.27 15.71
C GLY A 248 2.81 14.56 14.67
N ILE A 249 2.23 13.86 13.69
CA ILE A 249 3.00 13.30 12.57
C ILE A 249 3.27 14.40 11.53
N TYR A 250 2.25 15.19 11.18
CA TYR A 250 2.31 16.22 10.16
C TYR A 250 2.00 17.60 10.75
N LYS A 251 2.68 18.64 10.24
CA LYS A 251 2.49 20.03 10.70
C LYS A 251 1.08 20.55 10.39
N SER A 252 0.48 20.11 9.27
CA SER A 252 -0.87 20.50 8.84
C SER A 252 -1.98 19.83 9.66
N VAL A 253 -1.71 18.74 10.36
CA VAL A 253 -2.68 18.00 11.16
C VAL A 253 -2.64 18.48 12.62
N LYS A 254 -3.50 19.44 12.95
CA LYS A 254 -3.60 20.03 14.31
C LYS A 254 -4.67 19.37 15.18
N LYS A 255 -5.59 18.64 14.59
CA LYS A 255 -6.68 17.90 15.23
C LYS A 255 -6.83 16.55 14.55
N PRO A 256 -7.42 15.54 15.22
CA PRO A 256 -7.71 14.25 14.58
C PRO A 256 -8.52 14.43 13.29
N VAL A 257 -8.10 13.78 12.20
CA VAL A 257 -8.72 13.86 10.87
C VAL A 257 -9.21 12.47 10.47
N LYS A 258 -10.53 12.27 10.40
CA LYS A 258 -11.12 11.01 9.93
C LYS A 258 -10.89 10.85 8.44
N THR A 259 -10.48 9.66 8.02
CA THR A 259 -10.20 9.36 6.62
C THR A 259 -10.52 7.91 6.26
N VAL A 260 -10.49 7.61 4.96
CA VAL A 260 -10.59 6.23 4.47
C VAL A 260 -9.28 5.50 4.78
N GLY A 261 -9.41 4.34 5.38
CA GLY A 261 -8.33 3.41 5.65
C GLY A 261 -8.53 2.05 4.97
N ASP A 262 -7.44 1.36 4.78
CA ASP A 262 -7.37 0.00 4.28
C ASP A 262 -6.11 -0.67 4.83
N TYR A 263 -5.87 -1.92 4.47
CA TYR A 263 -4.62 -2.60 4.79
C TYR A 263 -3.82 -2.87 3.52
N THR A 264 -2.57 -2.43 3.50
CA THR A 264 -1.60 -2.89 2.50
C THR A 264 -1.44 -4.40 2.63
N CYS A 265 -1.59 -5.12 1.53
CA CYS A 265 -1.39 -6.56 1.47
C CYS A 265 -0.45 -6.94 0.31
N ILE A 266 0.06 -8.15 0.36
CA ILE A 266 0.73 -8.80 -0.77
C ILE A 266 -0.28 -9.74 -1.41
N VAL A 267 -0.65 -9.46 -2.66
CA VAL A 267 -1.40 -10.40 -3.50
C VAL A 267 -0.43 -11.31 -4.24
N VAL A 268 -0.82 -12.54 -4.41
CA VAL A 268 -0.02 -13.59 -5.07
C VAL A 268 -0.90 -14.38 -6.02
N ARG A 269 -0.33 -14.89 -7.12
CA ARG A 269 -1.01 -15.84 -8.00
C ARG A 269 -1.25 -17.16 -7.25
N ASP A 270 -2.34 -17.85 -7.56
CA ASP A 270 -2.83 -19.01 -6.81
C ASP A 270 -1.97 -20.28 -6.98
N ASP A 271 -1.25 -20.38 -8.08
CA ASP A 271 -0.45 -21.58 -8.47
C ASP A 271 1.01 -21.54 -7.94
N ILE A 272 1.38 -20.58 -7.09
CA ILE A 272 2.68 -20.64 -6.40
C ILE A 272 2.68 -21.82 -5.42
N PRO A 273 3.75 -22.67 -5.43
CA PRO A 273 3.86 -23.82 -4.53
C PRO A 273 3.64 -23.43 -3.05
N ASP A 274 2.88 -24.21 -2.32
CA ASP A 274 2.58 -23.94 -0.90
C ASP A 274 3.85 -23.87 -0.04
N SER A 275 4.85 -24.69 -0.34
CA SER A 275 6.15 -24.64 0.34
C SER A 275 6.86 -23.32 0.12
N LEU A 276 6.80 -22.76 -1.10
CA LEU A 276 7.40 -21.47 -1.43
C LEU A 276 6.65 -20.32 -0.74
N ALA A 277 5.32 -20.31 -0.79
CA ALA A 277 4.51 -19.30 -0.11
C ALA A 277 4.73 -19.30 1.41
N TYR A 278 4.87 -20.48 2.02
CA TYR A 278 5.23 -20.63 3.43
C TYR A 278 6.59 -19.97 3.73
N ASP A 279 7.62 -20.27 2.94
CA ASP A 279 8.98 -19.75 3.16
C ASP A 279 9.09 -18.24 2.85
N LEU A 280 8.32 -17.73 1.88
CA LEU A 280 8.21 -16.28 1.65
C LEU A 280 7.63 -15.55 2.88
N CYS A 281 6.58 -16.11 3.50
CA CYS A 281 5.99 -15.54 4.73
C CYS A 281 6.95 -15.65 5.91
N LYS A 282 7.68 -16.77 6.04
CA LYS A 282 8.68 -16.96 7.08
C LYS A 282 9.80 -15.94 6.97
N ALA A 283 10.38 -15.78 5.79
CA ALA A 283 11.42 -14.80 5.54
C ALA A 283 10.95 -13.37 5.80
N LEU A 284 9.71 -13.03 5.41
CA LEU A 284 9.09 -11.73 5.68
C LEU A 284 9.00 -11.46 7.18
N TRP A 285 8.51 -12.41 7.96
CA TRP A 285 8.38 -12.24 9.41
C TRP A 285 9.72 -12.14 10.13
N GLU A 286 10.65 -13.03 9.82
CA GLU A 286 11.98 -13.07 10.44
C GLU A 286 12.83 -11.83 10.13
N ASN A 287 12.57 -11.15 8.99
CA ASN A 287 13.30 -9.95 8.57
C ASN A 287 12.50 -8.65 8.73
N LYS A 288 11.34 -8.67 9.40
CA LYS A 288 10.47 -7.49 9.59
C LYS A 288 11.23 -6.28 10.11
N GLY A 289 12.06 -6.43 11.14
CA GLY A 289 12.83 -5.34 11.73
C GLY A 289 13.85 -4.71 10.76
N SER A 290 14.39 -5.48 9.80
CA SER A 290 15.24 -4.93 8.74
C SER A 290 14.43 -4.13 7.71
N LEU A 291 13.27 -4.63 7.33
CA LEU A 291 12.35 -3.96 6.40
C LEU A 291 11.80 -2.65 6.97
N ALA A 292 11.62 -2.55 8.29
CA ALA A 292 11.20 -1.32 8.97
C ALA A 292 12.19 -0.14 8.80
N LYS A 293 13.44 -0.41 8.41
CA LYS A 293 14.41 0.64 8.05
C LYS A 293 14.07 1.31 6.71
N ALA A 294 13.44 0.58 5.79
CA ALA A 294 12.98 1.12 4.52
C ALA A 294 11.61 1.81 4.66
N VAL A 295 10.67 1.15 5.35
CA VAL A 295 9.32 1.69 5.61
C VAL A 295 8.89 1.30 7.02
N LYS A 296 8.79 2.28 7.91
CA LYS A 296 8.50 2.09 9.33
C LYS A 296 7.16 1.37 9.57
N ASP A 297 6.17 1.61 8.71
CA ASP A 297 4.83 1.06 8.85
C ASP A 297 4.80 -0.48 8.88
N ILE A 298 5.84 -1.18 8.35
CA ILE A 298 5.93 -2.65 8.40
C ILE A 298 6.00 -3.20 9.84
N ASP A 299 6.34 -2.37 10.84
CA ASP A 299 6.29 -2.74 12.25
C ASP A 299 4.87 -3.09 12.73
N GLU A 300 3.84 -2.64 12.02
CA GLU A 300 2.44 -3.00 12.29
C GLU A 300 2.11 -4.46 11.95
N LEU A 301 2.92 -5.14 11.13
CA LEU A 301 2.73 -6.56 10.81
C LEU A 301 2.74 -7.39 12.07
N THR A 302 1.64 -8.09 12.31
CA THR A 302 1.49 -9.11 13.35
C THR A 302 0.90 -10.39 12.73
N PRO A 303 1.10 -11.55 13.36
CA PRO A 303 0.46 -12.78 12.88
C PRO A 303 -1.06 -12.67 12.78
N GLN A 304 -1.68 -11.84 13.63
CA GLN A 304 -3.13 -11.65 13.70
C GLN A 304 -3.68 -10.90 12.49
N ILE A 305 -3.00 -9.82 12.07
CA ILE A 305 -3.45 -9.03 10.90
C ILE A 305 -3.04 -9.66 9.57
N ALA A 306 -2.03 -10.55 9.57
CA ALA A 306 -1.48 -11.12 8.33
C ALA A 306 -2.51 -11.91 7.52
N VAL A 307 -3.53 -12.48 8.18
CA VAL A 307 -4.61 -13.26 7.54
C VAL A 307 -5.91 -12.48 7.68
N PRO A 308 -6.32 -11.72 6.66
CA PRO A 308 -7.58 -10.99 6.69
C PRO A 308 -8.78 -11.90 6.49
N ASP A 309 -9.93 -11.50 7.03
CA ASP A 309 -11.21 -12.13 6.75
C ASP A 309 -11.78 -11.69 5.39
N GLY A 310 -12.63 -12.53 4.80
CA GLY A 310 -13.43 -12.19 3.62
C GLY A 310 -12.71 -12.21 2.27
N VAL A 311 -11.40 -12.50 2.24
CA VAL A 311 -10.61 -12.70 1.02
C VAL A 311 -9.75 -13.96 1.12
N PRO A 312 -9.45 -14.67 0.01
CA PRO A 312 -8.67 -15.89 0.05
C PRO A 312 -7.22 -15.61 0.44
N THR A 313 -6.68 -16.44 1.32
CA THR A 313 -5.25 -16.49 1.65
C THR A 313 -4.64 -17.74 1.02
N GLN A 314 -3.45 -17.61 0.40
CA GLN A 314 -2.73 -18.72 -0.22
C GLN A 314 -2.44 -19.80 0.85
N ALA A 315 -2.58 -21.09 0.49
CA ALA A 315 -2.63 -22.18 1.47
C ALA A 315 -1.33 -22.32 2.30
N GLY A 316 -0.17 -22.22 1.67
CA GLY A 316 1.12 -22.24 2.39
C GLY A 316 1.32 -21.03 3.30
N ALA A 317 0.90 -19.86 2.86
CA ALA A 317 0.90 -18.64 3.66
C ALA A 317 -0.02 -18.78 4.87
N LEU A 318 -1.25 -19.25 4.66
CA LEU A 318 -2.23 -19.48 5.72
C LEU A 318 -1.69 -20.46 6.79
N LYS A 319 -1.02 -21.55 6.35
CA LYS A 319 -0.37 -22.50 7.23
C LYS A 319 0.68 -21.81 8.10
N TYR A 320 1.60 -21.06 7.51
CA TYR A 320 2.65 -20.36 8.25
C TYR A 320 2.09 -19.42 9.31
N TRP A 321 1.15 -18.54 8.92
CA TRP A 321 0.60 -17.54 9.82
C TRP A 321 -0.20 -18.18 10.97
N LYS A 322 -0.96 -19.25 10.73
CA LYS A 322 -1.66 -19.98 11.78
C LYS A 322 -0.72 -20.67 12.78
N GLU A 323 0.37 -21.27 12.30
CA GLU A 323 1.39 -21.85 13.17
C GLU A 323 2.05 -20.77 14.05
N LEU A 324 2.32 -19.58 13.48
CA LEU A 324 2.90 -18.46 14.21
C LEU A 324 1.92 -17.89 15.25
N GLN A 325 0.64 -17.72 14.89
CA GLN A 325 -0.42 -17.30 15.81
C GLN A 325 -0.54 -18.24 17.02
N ALA A 326 -0.44 -19.54 16.79
CA ALA A 326 -0.51 -20.54 17.88
C ALA A 326 0.68 -20.44 18.84
N LYS A 327 1.87 -20.07 18.34
CA LYS A 327 3.08 -19.87 19.16
C LYS A 327 3.03 -18.58 19.98
N THR A 328 2.41 -17.52 19.47
CA THR A 328 2.33 -16.21 20.12
C THR A 328 1.18 -16.08 21.14
N LYS A 329 0.27 -17.05 21.19
CA LYS A 329 -0.80 -17.14 22.22
C LYS A 329 -0.37 -17.85 23.51
N LYS A 330 0.81 -18.44 23.54
CA LYS A 330 1.43 -19.06 24.73
C LYS A 330 2.38 -18.07 25.40
#